data_c7ece65c73e977bcbcea63bb79b96cee
#
_entry.id   c7ece65c73e977bcbcea63bb79b96cee
#
_cell.length_a   1.000
_cell.length_b   1.000
_cell.length_c   1.000
_cell.angle_alpha   90.00
_cell.angle_beta   90.00
_cell.angle_gamma   90.00
#
_symmetry.space_group_name_H-M   'P 1'
#
loop_
_entity.id
_entity.type
_entity.pdbx_description
1 polymer ?
#
loop_
_entity_poly.entity_id
_entity_poly.type
_entity_poly.pdbx_seq_one_letter_code
_entity_poly.pdbx_strand_id
1 'polypeptide(L)'
;NVNSPTIEFLYPVELAKDTVLIELEGIVVEEDCEYLIQIESYGKRVYAQEQLSSLLSLGLESYVEITFSSKQPDKPLFRVMSGPYINKSEVNNARELLMKNGRQPLIYKKCIKV
;
A
#
# COMPACT_ATOMS: atom_id res chain seq x y z
N ASN A 1 3.51 4.65 -29.37
CA ASN A 1 3.47 4.46 -29.02
C ASN A 1 3.33 4.29 -28.37
N VAL A 2 3.27 4.15 -28.51
CA VAL A 2 3.23 3.84 -27.97
C VAL A 2 3.00 3.89 -27.00
N ASN A 3 2.64 3.70 -26.87
CA ASN A 3 2.53 3.67 -25.98
C ASN A 3 3.11 3.69 -24.98
N SER A 4 3.28 4.39 -24.73
CA SER A 4 4.26 4.19 -23.82
C SER A 4 3.77 3.37 -22.70
N PRO A 5 4.24 2.25 -22.62
CA PRO A 5 3.83 1.35 -21.57
C PRO A 5 4.34 1.88 -20.27
N THR A 6 3.44 2.00 -19.36
CA THR A 6 3.75 2.27 -17.99
C THR A 6 4.00 0.95 -17.31
N ILE A 7 5.13 0.83 -16.70
CA ILE A 7 5.44 -0.37 -15.92
C ILE A 7 5.13 -0.07 -14.48
N GLU A 8 4.26 -0.88 -13.92
CA GLU A 8 3.85 -0.75 -12.53
C GLU A 8 4.60 -1.75 -11.69
N PHE A 9 5.24 -1.26 -10.64
CA PHE A 9 5.90 -2.14 -9.68
C PHE A 9 5.24 -2.01 -8.34
N LEU A 10 4.97 -3.14 -7.71
CA LEU A 10 4.43 -3.18 -6.36
C LEU A 10 5.34 -4.05 -5.52
N TYR A 11 5.95 -3.48 -4.51
CA TYR A 11 6.85 -4.23 -3.65
C TYR A 11 6.89 -3.60 -2.26
N PRO A 12 7.16 -4.40 -1.23
CA PRO A 12 7.26 -3.87 0.12
C PRO A 12 8.48 -2.99 0.28
N VAL A 13 8.34 -1.97 1.09
CA VAL A 13 9.46 -1.06 1.36
C VAL A 13 9.61 -0.88 2.85
N GLU A 14 10.84 -0.61 3.25
CA GLU A 14 11.16 -0.34 4.62
C GLU A 14 11.30 1.16 4.79
N LEU A 15 10.38 1.75 5.53
CA LEU A 15 10.33 3.19 5.66
C LEU A 15 11.19 3.73 6.79
N ALA A 16 11.69 2.83 7.64
CA ALA A 16 12.53 3.26 8.76
C ALA A 16 13.86 3.79 8.31
N LYS A 17 14.29 3.44 7.12
CA LYS A 17 15.55 3.92 6.57
C LYS A 17 15.29 5.15 5.74
N ASP A 18 16.27 6.00 5.77
CA ASP A 18 16.17 7.22 5.02
C ASP A 18 15.99 6.98 3.56
N THR A 19 15.28 7.87 2.99
CA THR A 19 15.10 7.89 1.59
C THR A 19 16.38 8.15 0.90
N VAL A 20 16.79 7.19 0.18
CA VAL A 20 17.89 7.43 -0.72
C VAL A 20 17.28 7.86 -2.02
N LEU A 21 17.52 9.09 -2.37
CA LEU A 21 17.30 9.52 -3.72
C LEU A 21 18.32 8.79 -4.55
N ILE A 22 17.86 7.97 -5.44
CA ILE A 22 18.78 7.26 -6.29
C ILE A 22 19.28 8.23 -7.34
N GLU A 23 20.52 8.62 -7.19
CA GLU A 23 21.18 9.42 -8.18
C GLU A 23 22.04 8.50 -9.01
N LEU A 24 21.72 8.41 -10.26
CA LEU A 24 22.53 7.68 -11.20
C LEU A 24 23.27 8.71 -12.02
N GLU A 25 24.57 8.83 -11.77
CA GLU A 25 25.43 9.73 -12.52
C GLU A 25 24.94 11.18 -12.48
N GLY A 26 24.49 11.61 -11.30
CA GLY A 26 24.01 12.97 -11.15
C GLY A 26 22.64 13.23 -11.75
N ILE A 27 21.99 12.21 -12.23
CA ILE A 27 20.65 12.33 -12.80
C ILE A 27 19.66 11.83 -11.78
N VAL A 28 18.73 12.71 -11.41
CA VAL A 28 17.65 12.32 -10.52
C VAL A 28 16.55 11.72 -11.39
N VAL A 29 16.28 10.46 -11.18
CA VAL A 29 15.19 9.80 -11.89
C VAL A 29 13.92 10.04 -11.09
N GLU A 30 13.01 10.78 -11.70
CA GLU A 30 11.72 11.01 -11.10
C GLU A 30 10.80 9.85 -11.43
N GLU A 31 10.21 9.30 -10.41
CA GLU A 31 9.22 8.26 -10.56
C GLU A 31 7.95 8.72 -9.86
N ASP A 32 6.83 8.51 -10.52
CA ASP A 32 5.54 8.73 -9.87
C ASP A 32 5.25 7.51 -9.02
N CYS A 33 5.46 7.66 -7.75
CA CYS A 33 5.23 6.56 -6.82
C CYS A 33 4.18 6.94 -5.80
N GLU A 34 3.44 5.95 -5.41
CA GLU A 34 2.53 6.09 -4.29
C GLU A 34 2.73 4.92 -3.36
N TYR A 35 2.27 5.08 -2.14
CA TYR A 35 2.44 4.06 -1.11
C TYR A 35 1.08 3.53 -0.70
N LEU A 36 1.03 2.23 -0.51
CA LEU A 36 -0.17 1.54 -0.05
C LEU A 36 0.16 0.78 1.22
N ILE A 37 -0.77 0.74 2.12
CA ILE A 37 -0.62 -0.04 3.34
C ILE A 37 -1.60 -1.19 3.30
N GLN A 38 -1.09 -2.39 3.51
CA GLN A 38 -1.93 -3.55 3.71
C GLN A 38 -2.01 -3.82 5.20
N ILE A 39 -3.23 -3.83 5.73
CA ILE A 39 -3.42 -4.04 7.15
C ILE A 39 -3.63 -5.52 7.43
N GLU A 40 -4.58 -6.13 6.72
CA GLU A 40 -4.87 -7.54 6.95
C GLU A 40 -5.71 -8.10 5.80
N SER A 41 -5.68 -9.43 5.67
CA SER A 41 -6.52 -10.13 4.69
C SER A 41 -7.46 -11.06 5.42
N TYR A 42 -8.69 -11.13 4.95
CA TYR A 42 -9.73 -11.93 5.57
C TYR A 42 -10.39 -12.81 4.53
N GLY A 43 -10.83 -13.99 4.96
CA GLY A 43 -11.59 -14.88 4.10
C GLY A 43 -13.05 -14.52 4.01
N LYS A 44 -13.54 -13.65 4.88
CA LYS A 44 -14.94 -13.24 4.90
C LYS A 44 -15.06 -11.73 4.89
N ARG A 45 -16.00 -11.26 4.10
CA ARG A 45 -16.24 -9.83 3.94
C ARG A 45 -16.58 -9.14 5.25
N VAL A 46 -17.32 -9.79 6.12
CA VAL A 46 -17.78 -9.16 7.37
C VAL A 46 -16.61 -8.73 8.23
N TYR A 47 -15.56 -9.55 8.30
CA TYR A 47 -14.40 -9.21 9.12
C TYR A 47 -13.61 -8.07 8.49
N ALA A 48 -13.53 -8.07 7.17
CA ALA A 48 -12.86 -6.96 6.48
C ALA A 48 -13.61 -5.65 6.70
N GLN A 49 -14.93 -5.70 6.68
CA GLN A 49 -15.74 -4.49 6.90
C GLN A 49 -15.63 -3.97 8.32
N GLU A 50 -15.52 -4.87 9.29
CA GLU A 50 -15.29 -4.44 10.67
C GLU A 50 -13.96 -3.72 10.81
N GLN A 51 -12.93 -4.30 10.21
CA GLN A 51 -11.61 -3.66 10.23
C GLN A 51 -11.66 -2.31 9.51
N LEU A 52 -12.34 -2.26 8.39
CA LEU A 52 -12.46 -1.03 7.63
C LEU A 52 -13.11 0.07 8.47
N SER A 53 -14.20 -0.26 9.18
CA SER A 53 -14.86 0.72 10.05
C SER A 53 -13.92 1.23 11.12
N SER A 54 -13.13 0.34 11.70
CA SER A 54 -12.18 0.72 12.72
C SER A 54 -11.13 1.70 12.17
N LEU A 55 -10.63 1.43 10.97
CA LEU A 55 -9.62 2.30 10.36
C LEU A 55 -10.19 3.66 9.99
N LEU A 56 -11.42 3.68 9.50
CA LEU A 56 -12.08 4.94 9.19
C LEU A 56 -12.28 5.78 10.45
N SER A 57 -12.55 5.12 11.58
CA SER A 57 -12.66 5.80 12.87
C SER A 57 -11.34 6.44 13.29
N LEU A 58 -10.23 5.86 12.86
CA LEU A 58 -8.92 6.43 13.15
C LEU A 58 -8.55 7.58 12.22
N GLY A 59 -9.40 7.87 11.24
CA GLY A 59 -9.16 8.93 10.30
C GLY A 59 -8.31 8.52 9.11
N LEU A 60 -8.16 7.22 8.88
CA LEU A 60 -7.36 6.72 7.76
C LEU A 60 -8.24 6.43 6.56
N GLU A 61 -7.79 6.88 5.39
CA GLU A 61 -8.46 6.50 4.15
C GLU A 61 -8.20 5.02 3.90
N SER A 62 -9.26 4.24 3.85
CA SER A 62 -9.12 2.79 3.78
C SER A 62 -10.18 2.21 2.87
N TYR A 63 -9.88 1.04 2.34
CA TYR A 63 -10.78 0.35 1.43
C TYR A 63 -10.52 -1.14 1.49
N VAL A 64 -11.46 -1.90 0.94
CA VAL A 64 -11.33 -3.35 0.84
C VAL A 64 -11.09 -3.70 -0.62
N GLU A 65 -10.05 -4.49 -0.84
CA GLU A 65 -9.71 -4.99 -2.17
C GLU A 65 -9.96 -6.49 -2.20
N ILE A 66 -10.69 -6.93 -3.22
CA ILE A 66 -10.98 -8.36 -3.35
C ILE A 66 -9.95 -8.97 -4.28
N THR A 67 -9.26 -10.00 -3.80
CA THR A 67 -8.26 -10.69 -4.59
C THR A 67 -8.57 -12.17 -4.63
N PHE A 68 -8.03 -12.84 -5.64
CA PHE A 68 -8.18 -14.27 -5.81
C PHE A 68 -6.81 -14.88 -5.97
N SER A 69 -6.56 -15.95 -5.22
CA SER A 69 -5.31 -16.67 -5.34
C SER A 69 -5.38 -17.64 -6.51
N SER A 70 -4.27 -17.81 -7.20
CA SER A 70 -4.20 -18.80 -8.28
C SER A 70 -4.40 -20.21 -7.76
N LYS A 71 -4.12 -20.44 -6.47
CA LYS A 71 -4.30 -21.76 -5.87
C LYS A 71 -5.74 -22.03 -5.49
N GLN A 72 -6.51 -20.98 -5.21
CA GLN A 72 -7.92 -21.11 -4.83
C GLN A 72 -8.71 -20.01 -5.53
N PRO A 73 -8.92 -20.14 -6.84
CA PRO A 73 -9.53 -19.07 -7.61
C PRO A 73 -10.99 -18.82 -7.29
N ASP A 74 -11.65 -19.75 -6.62
CA ASP A 74 -13.05 -19.62 -6.24
C ASP A 74 -13.25 -19.11 -4.82
N LYS A 75 -12.14 -18.86 -4.10
CA LYS A 75 -12.22 -18.33 -2.74
C LYS A 75 -11.57 -16.95 -2.69
N PRO A 76 -12.39 -15.90 -2.64
CA PRO A 76 -11.82 -14.55 -2.58
C PRO A 76 -11.21 -14.26 -1.23
N LEU A 77 -10.19 -13.40 -1.26
CA LEU A 77 -9.64 -12.80 -0.06
C LEU A 77 -9.99 -11.33 -0.05
N PHE A 78 -10.37 -10.85 1.12
CA PHE A 78 -10.74 -9.46 1.32
C PHE A 78 -9.61 -8.77 2.04
N ARG A 79 -8.86 -7.98 1.30
CA ARG A 79 -7.68 -7.29 1.84
C ARG A 79 -8.08 -5.89 2.26
N VAL A 80 -7.77 -5.56 3.49
CA VAL A 80 -8.03 -4.21 3.98
C VAL A 80 -6.78 -3.39 3.75
N MET A 81 -6.94 -2.32 3.00
CA MET A 81 -5.85 -1.48 2.55
C MET A 81 -6.08 -0.05 2.99
N SER A 82 -5.02 0.71 3.06
CA SER A 82 -5.09 2.14 3.33
C SER A 82 -4.21 2.88 2.33
N GLY A 83 -4.69 4.02 1.89
CA GLY A 83 -3.98 4.84 0.93
C GLY A 83 -4.85 5.15 -0.28
N PRO A 84 -4.26 5.61 -1.37
CA PRO A 84 -2.82 5.77 -1.57
C PRO A 84 -2.25 7.01 -0.88
N TYR A 85 -0.98 6.91 -0.51
CA TYR A 85 -0.24 8.01 0.08
C TYR A 85 0.82 8.47 -0.92
N ILE A 86 0.97 9.77 -1.07
CA ILE A 86 1.83 10.30 -2.11
C ILE A 86 3.25 10.53 -1.66
N ASN A 87 3.49 10.54 -0.36
CA ASN A 87 4.85 10.72 0.12
C ASN A 87 5.11 9.87 1.36
N LYS A 88 6.40 9.75 1.67
CA LYS A 88 6.83 8.91 2.78
C LYS A 88 6.38 9.41 4.14
N SER A 89 6.29 10.72 4.28
CA SER A 89 5.88 11.30 5.54
C SER A 89 4.46 10.88 5.89
N GLU A 90 3.56 10.97 4.92
CA GLU A 90 2.16 10.62 5.14
C GLU A 90 1.98 9.14 5.42
N VAL A 91 2.64 8.29 4.63
CA VAL A 91 2.47 6.86 4.84
C VAL A 91 3.11 6.43 6.15
N ASN A 92 4.22 7.06 6.54
CA ASN A 92 4.86 6.73 7.80
C ASN A 92 4.00 7.13 8.99
N ASN A 93 3.35 8.29 8.90
CA ASN A 93 2.43 8.71 9.96
C ASN A 93 1.27 7.73 10.10
N ALA A 94 0.71 7.29 8.99
CA ALA A 94 -0.37 6.32 9.01
C ALA A 94 0.10 5.00 9.59
N ARG A 95 1.29 4.58 9.22
CA ARG A 95 1.88 3.35 9.74
C ARG A 95 2.05 3.41 11.26
N GLU A 96 2.56 4.53 11.76
CA GLU A 96 2.75 4.68 13.19
C GLU A 96 1.43 4.66 13.94
N LEU A 97 0.42 5.30 13.38
CA LEU A 97 -0.89 5.29 13.99
C LEU A 97 -1.45 3.87 14.07
N LEU A 98 -1.26 3.09 13.01
CA LEU A 98 -1.70 1.70 12.98
C LEU A 98 -0.95 0.87 14.02
N MET A 99 0.35 1.07 14.13
CA MET A 99 1.14 0.32 15.09
C MET A 99 0.75 0.66 16.53
N LYS A 100 0.46 1.92 16.79
CA LYS A 100 -0.01 2.33 18.12
C LYS A 100 -1.33 1.70 18.49
N ASN A 101 -2.10 1.32 17.49
CA ASN A 101 -3.40 0.68 17.71
C ASN A 101 -3.32 -0.83 17.52
N GLY A 102 -2.14 -1.41 17.69
CA GLY A 102 -1.96 -2.85 17.74
C GLY A 102 -1.93 -3.56 16.41
N ARG A 103 -1.75 -2.85 15.33
CA ARG A 103 -1.71 -3.45 14.00
C ARG A 103 -0.29 -3.54 13.49
N GLN A 104 -0.08 -4.45 12.55
CA GLN A 104 1.23 -4.66 11.93
C GLN A 104 1.10 -4.45 10.44
N PRO A 105 1.19 -3.20 10.00
CA PRO A 105 0.97 -2.89 8.60
C PRO A 105 2.16 -3.27 7.72
N LEU A 106 1.84 -3.65 6.48
CA LEU A 106 2.84 -3.85 5.45
C LEU A 106 2.73 -2.70 4.46
N ILE A 107 3.88 -2.13 4.13
CA ILE A 107 3.91 -0.99 3.23
C ILE A 107 4.37 -1.46 1.85
N TYR A 108 3.67 -1.01 0.84
CA TYR A 108 4.02 -1.28 -0.55
C TYR A 108 4.24 0.03 -1.28
N LYS A 109 5.25 0.04 -2.10
CA LYS A 109 5.51 1.17 -2.98
C LYS A 109 5.09 0.78 -4.38
N LYS A 110 4.20 1.56 -4.95
CA LYS A 110 3.70 1.33 -6.28
C LYS A 110 4.19 2.47 -7.15
N CYS A 111 4.99 2.18 -8.13
CA CYS A 111 5.58 3.18 -9.01
C CYS A 111 5.11 2.99 -10.43
N ILE A 112 4.81 4.10 -11.06
CA ILE A 112 4.50 4.12 -12.48
C ILE A 112 5.69 4.77 -13.16
N LYS A 113 6.35 4.00 -13.98
CA LYS A 113 7.53 4.47 -14.68
C LYS A 113 7.11 4.95 -16.05
N VAL A 114 7.42 6.19 -16.33
CA VAL A 114 7.06 6.81 -17.60
C VAL A 114 8.22 6.72 -18.56
#